data_73e1a482954963e940b11f4e07fb0921
#
_entry.id   73e1a482954963e940b11f4e07fb0921
#
_cell.length_a   1.000
_cell.length_b   1.000
_cell.length_c   1.000
_cell.angle_alpha   90.00
_cell.angle_beta   90.00
_cell.angle_gamma   90.00
#
_symmetry.space_group_name_H-M   'P 1'
#
loop_
_entity.id
_entity.type
_entity.pdbx_description
1 polymer ?
#
loop_
_entity_poly.entity_id
_entity_poly.type
_entity_poly.pdbx_seq_one_letter_code
_entity_poly.pdbx_strand_id
1 'polypeptide(L)'
;VSPEADVSRAEDERLARFEARIAAGEKIEPGDWMPDEYRRQLIRMISQHAHSEVVGMLPEGAWITRAPSLRRKLILIAKVQDEGGHGQYLYHAAETLGITREEMEAALLEGRAKYSSVFNYPTLTWADVGMIGWLVDGAAIKNQTMLAQCSYGPYSRAMVRICSEETFHHKQGKEMVLAYAHGTPAQRRMAQDALDRWWWPAVMMLGPHDSDSPNTPLLVRWGIKTKTNDQVRQEFIDEHAPELLEAGLRIPDPDLRYDEETGHWVHGPIDWDEFWRVVKGDGPCNAERMAVRRKAHADGAWVREALAAYAARQEREAARAPVEA
;
A
#
# COMPACT_ATOMS: atom_id res chain seq x y z
N VAL A 1 -22.65 43.82 -7.95
CA VAL A 1 -21.94 42.54 -8.06
C VAL A 1 -23.00 41.43 -8.11
N SER A 2 -22.88 40.47 -9.02
CA SER A 2 -23.88 39.41 -9.08
C SER A 2 -23.67 38.42 -7.92
N PRO A 3 -24.72 37.75 -7.42
CA PRO A 3 -24.59 36.73 -6.36
C PRO A 3 -23.59 35.62 -6.71
N GLU A 4 -23.45 35.29 -8.00
CA GLU A 4 -22.49 34.29 -8.49
C GLU A 4 -21.03 34.76 -8.33
N ALA A 5 -20.75 36.07 -8.53
CA ALA A 5 -19.41 36.63 -8.37
C ALA A 5 -18.98 36.67 -6.88
N ASP A 6 -19.93 36.88 -5.96
CA ASP A 6 -19.67 36.85 -4.52
C ASP A 6 -19.41 35.42 -4.00
N VAL A 7 -20.11 34.41 -4.53
CA VAL A 7 -19.90 33.00 -4.21
C VAL A 7 -18.52 32.54 -4.71
N SER A 8 -18.17 32.85 -5.96
CA SER A 8 -16.85 32.50 -6.53
C SER A 8 -15.70 33.12 -5.73
N ARG A 9 -15.83 34.38 -5.33
CA ARG A 9 -14.82 35.06 -4.52
C ARG A 9 -14.66 34.44 -3.14
N ALA A 10 -15.76 34.03 -2.50
CA ALA A 10 -15.71 33.38 -1.19
C ALA A 10 -15.06 31.97 -1.27
N GLU A 11 -15.25 31.25 -2.38
CA GLU A 11 -14.57 29.97 -2.63
C GLU A 11 -13.07 30.16 -2.86
N ASP A 12 -12.67 31.15 -3.67
CA ASP A 12 -11.27 31.48 -3.92
C ASP A 12 -10.53 31.84 -2.60
N GLU A 13 -11.20 32.63 -1.74
CA GLU A 13 -10.63 33.00 -0.44
C GLU A 13 -10.51 31.77 0.51
N ARG A 14 -11.42 30.81 0.44
CA ARG A 14 -11.33 29.55 1.21
C ARG A 14 -10.20 28.68 0.71
N LEU A 15 -10.05 28.54 -0.61
CA LEU A 15 -8.98 27.79 -1.23
C LEU A 15 -7.61 28.41 -0.88
N ALA A 16 -7.47 29.72 -0.98
CA ALA A 16 -6.23 30.40 -0.63
C ALA A 16 -5.84 30.17 0.85
N ARG A 17 -6.81 30.22 1.77
CA ARG A 17 -6.57 29.90 3.20
C ARG A 17 -6.17 28.45 3.42
N PHE A 18 -6.82 27.50 2.73
CA PHE A 18 -6.48 26.09 2.78
C PHE A 18 -5.04 25.84 2.30
N GLU A 19 -4.65 26.42 1.18
CA GLU A 19 -3.30 26.29 0.63
C GLU A 19 -2.24 26.96 1.52
N ALA A 20 -2.56 28.10 2.15
CA ALA A 20 -1.68 28.76 3.09
C ALA A 20 -1.42 27.91 4.35
N ARG A 21 -2.44 27.21 4.87
CA ARG A 21 -2.28 26.26 5.98
C ARG A 21 -1.33 25.11 5.63
N ILE A 22 -1.51 24.53 4.44
CA ILE A 22 -0.62 23.44 3.95
C ILE A 22 0.81 23.96 3.80
N ALA A 23 0.99 25.14 3.21
CA ALA A 23 2.31 25.76 3.06
C ALA A 23 2.99 26.05 4.40
N ALA A 24 2.20 26.35 5.44
CA ALA A 24 2.68 26.52 6.82
C ALA A 24 2.99 25.19 7.54
N GLY A 25 2.76 24.03 6.89
CA GLY A 25 2.95 22.70 7.49
C GLY A 25 1.84 22.27 8.45
N GLU A 26 0.71 22.99 8.48
CA GLU A 26 -0.43 22.61 9.31
C GLU A 26 -1.13 21.38 8.75
N LYS A 27 -1.63 20.53 9.63
CA LYS A 27 -2.46 19.37 9.24
C LYS A 27 -3.91 19.81 9.03
N ILE A 28 -4.53 19.20 8.02
CA ILE A 28 -5.96 19.29 7.76
C ILE A 28 -6.64 18.15 8.51
N GLU A 29 -7.60 18.47 9.34
CA GLU A 29 -8.32 17.51 10.17
C GLU A 29 -9.74 17.24 9.63
N PRO A 30 -10.43 16.16 10.06
CA PRO A 30 -11.76 15.78 9.53
C PRO A 30 -12.82 16.87 9.57
N GLY A 31 -12.78 17.73 10.58
CA GLY A 31 -13.71 18.87 10.75
C GLY A 31 -13.35 20.11 9.95
N ASP A 32 -12.17 20.14 9.33
CA ASP A 32 -11.72 21.30 8.55
C ASP A 32 -12.42 21.34 7.18
N TRP A 33 -12.62 22.57 6.70
CA TRP A 33 -12.98 22.76 5.30
C TRP A 33 -11.82 22.34 4.39
N MET A 34 -12.14 21.59 3.36
CA MET A 34 -11.20 21.17 2.32
C MET A 34 -11.91 21.16 0.96
N PRO A 35 -11.16 21.41 -0.15
CA PRO A 35 -11.73 21.26 -1.49
C PRO A 35 -12.23 19.84 -1.75
N ASP A 36 -13.32 19.70 -2.49
CA ASP A 36 -13.87 18.37 -2.85
C ASP A 36 -12.86 17.51 -3.60
N GLU A 37 -12.01 18.12 -4.43
CA GLU A 37 -10.96 17.39 -5.15
C GLU A 37 -9.90 16.85 -4.18
N TYR A 38 -9.49 17.61 -3.17
CA TYR A 38 -8.58 17.14 -2.13
C TYR A 38 -9.17 15.93 -1.39
N ARG A 39 -10.44 16.02 -1.01
CA ARG A 39 -11.17 14.91 -0.36
C ARG A 39 -11.23 13.67 -1.27
N ARG A 40 -11.58 13.84 -2.55
CA ARG A 40 -11.64 12.72 -3.53
C ARG A 40 -10.30 12.04 -3.71
N GLN A 41 -9.21 12.81 -3.82
CA GLN A 41 -7.86 12.25 -3.96
C GLN A 41 -7.43 11.48 -2.72
N LEU A 42 -7.73 11.98 -1.52
CA LEU A 42 -7.46 11.28 -0.26
C LEU A 42 -8.26 9.99 -0.14
N ILE A 43 -9.57 10.02 -0.38
CA ILE A 43 -10.41 8.81 -0.36
C ILE A 43 -9.84 7.75 -1.31
N ARG A 44 -9.51 8.15 -2.55
CA ARG A 44 -8.92 7.25 -3.53
C ARG A 44 -7.61 6.64 -3.06
N MET A 45 -6.69 7.48 -2.55
CA MET A 45 -5.35 7.02 -2.13
C MET A 45 -5.41 6.16 -0.88
N ILE A 46 -6.12 6.61 0.16
CA ILE A 46 -6.20 5.91 1.44
C ILE A 46 -6.94 4.57 1.27
N SER A 47 -8.06 4.55 0.52
CA SER A 47 -8.77 3.31 0.24
C SER A 47 -7.91 2.32 -0.57
N GLN A 48 -7.20 2.81 -1.60
CA GLN A 48 -6.27 1.98 -2.37
C GLN A 48 -5.16 1.39 -1.49
N HIS A 49 -4.62 2.17 -0.57
CA HIS A 49 -3.61 1.73 0.38
C HIS A 49 -4.19 0.68 1.34
N ALA A 50 -5.33 0.96 1.98
CA ALA A 50 -6.02 0.01 2.86
C ALA A 50 -6.30 -1.34 2.16
N HIS A 51 -6.78 -1.28 0.92
CA HIS A 51 -6.99 -2.48 0.11
C HIS A 51 -5.68 -3.21 -0.19
N SER A 52 -4.57 -2.50 -0.37
CA SER A 52 -3.26 -3.09 -0.61
C SER A 52 -2.80 -3.92 0.59
N GLU A 53 -2.94 -3.40 1.80
CA GLU A 53 -2.61 -4.12 3.04
C GLU A 53 -3.42 -5.40 3.19
N VAL A 54 -4.75 -5.29 3.05
CA VAL A 54 -5.67 -6.46 3.17
C VAL A 54 -5.43 -7.50 2.09
N VAL A 55 -5.15 -7.09 0.86
CA VAL A 55 -4.85 -8.02 -0.24
C VAL A 55 -3.43 -8.59 -0.10
N GLY A 56 -2.48 -7.77 0.32
CA GLY A 56 -1.06 -8.12 0.48
C GLY A 56 -0.82 -9.24 1.49
N MET A 57 -1.58 -9.27 2.59
CA MET A 57 -1.44 -10.32 3.59
C MET A 57 -1.78 -11.74 3.08
N LEU A 58 -2.58 -11.87 2.01
CA LEU A 58 -3.04 -13.19 1.53
C LEU A 58 -1.94 -14.03 0.89
N PRO A 59 -1.10 -13.52 -0.05
CA PRO A 59 0.01 -14.27 -0.63
C PRO A 59 1.00 -14.80 0.40
N GLU A 60 1.29 -14.02 1.43
CA GLU A 60 2.20 -14.39 2.51
C GLU A 60 1.51 -15.28 3.55
N GLY A 61 0.26 -15.00 3.90
CA GLY A 61 -0.55 -15.81 4.81
C GLY A 61 -0.67 -17.27 4.35
N ALA A 62 -0.72 -17.52 3.05
CA ALA A 62 -0.72 -18.87 2.47
C ALA A 62 0.57 -19.67 2.78
N TRP A 63 1.66 -19.01 3.21
CA TRP A 63 2.92 -19.63 3.59
C TRP A 63 3.07 -19.92 5.08
N ILE A 64 2.18 -19.44 5.94
CA ILE A 64 2.27 -19.65 7.39
C ILE A 64 2.41 -21.13 7.73
N THR A 65 1.58 -22.01 7.14
CA THR A 65 1.63 -23.45 7.40
C THR A 65 2.87 -24.13 6.81
N ARG A 66 3.46 -23.55 5.77
CA ARG A 66 4.63 -24.06 5.02
C ARG A 66 5.96 -23.46 5.44
N ALA A 67 5.97 -22.54 6.38
CA ALA A 67 7.19 -21.90 6.88
C ALA A 67 8.19 -22.97 7.39
N PRO A 68 9.50 -22.83 7.08
CA PRO A 68 10.50 -23.91 7.26
C PRO A 68 10.88 -24.15 8.72
N SER A 69 10.50 -23.30 9.65
CA SER A 69 10.74 -23.47 11.08
C SER A 69 9.67 -22.78 11.90
N LEU A 70 9.53 -23.18 13.17
CA LEU A 70 8.61 -22.52 14.11
C LEU A 70 8.94 -21.03 14.26
N ARG A 71 10.22 -20.67 14.34
CA ARG A 71 10.63 -19.26 14.41
C ARG A 71 10.16 -18.46 13.19
N ARG A 72 10.36 -18.98 11.96
CA ARG A 72 9.93 -18.33 10.72
C ARG A 72 8.40 -18.26 10.61
N LYS A 73 7.72 -19.29 11.09
CA LYS A 73 6.25 -19.28 11.17
C LYS A 73 5.73 -18.16 12.07
N LEU A 74 6.30 -17.99 13.27
CA LEU A 74 5.90 -16.94 14.21
C LEU A 74 6.17 -15.54 13.66
N ILE A 75 7.30 -15.33 13.00
CA ILE A 75 7.63 -14.06 12.33
C ILE A 75 6.59 -13.75 11.25
N LEU A 76 6.24 -14.72 10.41
CA LEU A 76 5.27 -14.51 9.34
C LEU A 76 3.84 -14.29 9.86
N ILE A 77 3.46 -14.94 10.96
CA ILE A 77 2.17 -14.69 11.64
C ILE A 77 2.13 -13.23 12.14
N ALA A 78 3.21 -12.75 12.78
CA ALA A 78 3.29 -11.36 13.26
C ALA A 78 3.14 -10.38 12.09
N LYS A 79 3.91 -10.57 11.00
CA LYS A 79 3.81 -9.75 9.81
C LYS A 79 2.38 -9.71 9.24
N VAL A 80 1.78 -10.85 8.99
CA VAL A 80 0.41 -10.93 8.42
C VAL A 80 -0.63 -10.29 9.33
N GLN A 81 -0.45 -10.36 10.65
CA GLN A 81 -1.29 -9.65 11.61
C GLN A 81 -1.13 -8.14 11.52
N ASP A 82 0.11 -7.66 11.39
CA ASP A 82 0.41 -6.24 11.22
C ASP A 82 -0.24 -5.69 9.95
N GLU A 83 -0.14 -6.37 8.79
CA GLU A 83 -0.80 -5.99 7.53
C GLU A 83 -2.33 -5.84 7.69
N GLY A 84 -2.95 -6.78 8.43
CA GLY A 84 -4.38 -6.69 8.78
C GLY A 84 -4.69 -5.46 9.65
N GLY A 85 -3.80 -5.13 10.58
CA GLY A 85 -3.87 -3.93 11.43
C GLY A 85 -3.70 -2.64 10.64
N HIS A 86 -2.71 -2.60 9.73
CA HIS A 86 -2.49 -1.48 8.81
C HIS A 86 -3.74 -1.18 7.98
N GLY A 87 -4.35 -2.21 7.39
CA GLY A 87 -5.61 -2.07 6.68
C GLY A 87 -6.70 -1.43 7.52
N GLN A 88 -6.84 -1.83 8.80
CA GLN A 88 -7.84 -1.24 9.71
C GLN A 88 -7.57 0.24 10.00
N TYR A 89 -6.31 0.64 10.26
CA TYR A 89 -5.97 2.05 10.49
C TYR A 89 -6.28 2.92 9.27
N LEU A 90 -5.98 2.40 8.08
CA LEU A 90 -6.21 3.11 6.83
C LEU A 90 -7.69 3.22 6.47
N TYR A 91 -8.45 2.15 6.64
CA TYR A 91 -9.91 2.22 6.47
C TYR A 91 -10.52 3.25 7.42
N HIS A 92 -10.08 3.26 8.68
CA HIS A 92 -10.57 4.24 9.65
C HIS A 92 -10.21 5.68 9.24
N ALA A 93 -9.01 5.90 8.72
CA ALA A 93 -8.63 7.20 8.18
C ALA A 93 -9.49 7.61 6.97
N ALA A 94 -9.87 6.68 6.09
CA ALA A 94 -10.76 6.95 4.96
C ALA A 94 -12.20 7.27 5.43
N GLU A 95 -12.70 6.56 6.44
CA GLU A 95 -14.02 6.78 7.04
C GLU A 95 -14.20 8.22 7.55
N THR A 96 -13.13 8.84 8.05
CA THR A 96 -13.16 10.26 8.48
C THR A 96 -13.38 11.25 7.32
N LEU A 97 -13.28 10.80 6.07
CA LEU A 97 -13.57 11.57 4.86
C LEU A 97 -14.99 11.36 4.32
N GLY A 98 -15.77 10.48 4.97
CA GLY A 98 -17.19 10.26 4.68
C GLY A 98 -17.49 9.07 3.74
N ILE A 99 -16.49 8.24 3.40
CA ILE A 99 -16.73 6.94 2.76
C ILE A 99 -16.92 5.87 3.85
N THR A 100 -17.85 4.93 3.66
CA THR A 100 -18.10 3.89 4.66
C THR A 100 -17.20 2.66 4.44
N ARG A 101 -17.01 1.87 5.49
CA ARG A 101 -16.32 0.59 5.44
C ARG A 101 -16.97 -0.36 4.45
N GLU A 102 -18.29 -0.44 4.50
CA GLU A 102 -19.11 -1.30 3.64
C GLU A 102 -18.94 -0.95 2.16
N GLU A 103 -18.88 0.35 1.81
CA GLU A 103 -18.63 0.80 0.44
C GLU A 103 -17.25 0.37 -0.06
N MET A 104 -16.23 0.49 0.78
CA MET A 104 -14.85 0.10 0.45
C MET A 104 -14.73 -1.42 0.30
N GLU A 105 -15.27 -2.20 1.21
CA GLU A 105 -15.26 -3.68 1.15
C GLU A 105 -16.07 -4.20 -0.05
N ALA A 106 -17.25 -3.63 -0.31
CA ALA A 106 -18.05 -3.98 -1.49
C ALA A 106 -17.27 -3.73 -2.78
N ALA A 107 -16.62 -2.57 -2.91
CA ALA A 107 -15.79 -2.26 -4.07
C ALA A 107 -14.65 -3.28 -4.27
N LEU A 108 -14.03 -3.76 -3.18
CA LEU A 108 -12.98 -4.78 -3.23
C LEU A 108 -13.52 -6.14 -3.70
N LEU A 109 -14.67 -6.58 -3.19
CA LEU A 109 -15.30 -7.85 -3.55
C LEU A 109 -15.87 -7.87 -4.97
N GLU A 110 -16.36 -6.74 -5.44
CA GLU A 110 -16.85 -6.57 -6.80
C GLU A 110 -15.74 -6.44 -7.84
N GLY A 111 -14.50 -6.16 -7.41
CA GLY A 111 -13.35 -5.97 -8.30
C GLY A 111 -13.25 -4.54 -8.87
N ARG A 112 -13.98 -3.58 -8.32
CA ARG A 112 -13.89 -2.16 -8.68
C ARG A 112 -12.76 -1.42 -7.95
N ALA A 113 -12.38 -1.92 -6.77
CA ALA A 113 -11.31 -1.33 -5.97
C ALA A 113 -9.95 -1.49 -6.64
N LYS A 114 -9.11 -0.48 -6.48
CA LYS A 114 -7.70 -0.51 -6.84
C LYS A 114 -6.87 -0.86 -5.61
N TYR A 115 -5.79 -1.60 -5.82
CA TYR A 115 -4.76 -1.91 -4.84
C TYR A 115 -3.42 -2.08 -5.56
N SER A 116 -2.32 -2.26 -4.85
CA SER A 116 -0.99 -2.38 -5.45
C SER A 116 -0.93 -3.56 -6.42
N SER A 117 -0.47 -3.31 -7.65
CA SER A 117 -0.36 -4.32 -8.70
C SER A 117 0.51 -5.50 -8.31
N VAL A 118 1.51 -5.26 -7.47
CA VAL A 118 2.50 -6.25 -7.02
C VAL A 118 1.87 -7.50 -6.39
N PHE A 119 0.72 -7.36 -5.72
CA PHE A 119 0.02 -8.49 -5.09
C PHE A 119 -0.69 -9.43 -6.06
N ASN A 120 -0.62 -9.18 -7.36
CA ASN A 120 -1.14 -10.07 -8.39
C ASN A 120 -0.05 -10.93 -9.06
N TYR A 121 1.14 -10.98 -8.47
CA TYR A 121 2.23 -11.87 -8.89
C TYR A 121 2.31 -13.12 -8.01
N PRO A 122 2.80 -14.27 -8.54
CA PRO A 122 2.80 -15.53 -7.82
C PRO A 122 3.89 -15.58 -6.75
N THR A 123 3.55 -16.16 -5.58
CA THR A 123 4.50 -16.46 -4.50
C THR A 123 4.78 -17.96 -4.50
N LEU A 124 5.81 -18.39 -5.25
CA LEU A 124 6.05 -19.79 -5.61
C LEU A 124 6.93 -20.53 -4.59
N THR A 125 7.87 -19.84 -3.95
CA THR A 125 8.85 -20.42 -3.04
C THR A 125 8.93 -19.62 -1.74
N TRP A 126 9.60 -20.19 -0.74
CA TRP A 126 9.88 -19.45 0.50
C TRP A 126 10.81 -18.25 0.28
N ALA A 127 11.67 -18.29 -0.76
CA ALA A 127 12.49 -17.14 -1.13
C ALA A 127 11.65 -15.97 -1.69
N ASP A 128 10.51 -16.26 -2.34
CA ASP A 128 9.57 -15.21 -2.75
C ASP A 128 9.00 -14.44 -1.55
N VAL A 129 8.67 -15.15 -0.45
CA VAL A 129 8.23 -14.49 0.80
C VAL A 129 9.33 -13.56 1.34
N GLY A 130 10.60 -14.00 1.26
CA GLY A 130 11.74 -13.17 1.63
C GLY A 130 11.91 -11.97 0.70
N MET A 131 11.72 -12.17 -0.60
CA MET A 131 11.88 -11.11 -1.59
C MET A 131 10.74 -10.09 -1.51
N ILE A 132 9.52 -10.50 -1.18
CA ILE A 132 8.43 -9.59 -0.83
C ILE A 132 8.87 -8.71 0.34
N GLY A 133 9.34 -9.30 1.44
CA GLY A 133 9.83 -8.53 2.59
C GLY A 133 10.99 -7.60 2.24
N TRP A 134 11.91 -7.98 1.37
CA TRP A 134 13.01 -7.08 1.02
C TRP A 134 12.61 -6.01 0.01
N LEU A 135 11.98 -6.37 -1.11
CA LEU A 135 11.73 -5.44 -2.21
C LEU A 135 10.36 -4.76 -2.12
N VAL A 136 9.31 -5.52 -1.81
CA VAL A 136 7.95 -4.95 -1.80
C VAL A 136 7.74 -4.09 -0.55
N ASP A 137 8.14 -4.58 0.63
CA ASP A 137 8.09 -3.77 1.85
C ASP A 137 9.10 -2.62 1.78
N GLY A 138 10.28 -2.83 1.15
CA GLY A 138 11.24 -1.76 0.86
C GLY A 138 10.63 -0.63 0.02
N ALA A 139 9.92 -0.97 -1.04
CA ALA A 139 9.20 0.01 -1.87
C ALA A 139 8.02 0.65 -1.11
N ALA A 140 7.31 -0.13 -0.29
CA ALA A 140 6.25 0.38 0.58
C ALA A 140 6.80 1.43 1.56
N ILE A 141 7.92 1.16 2.25
CA ILE A 141 8.57 2.09 3.17
C ILE A 141 8.90 3.42 2.49
N LYS A 142 9.42 3.41 1.23
CA LYS A 142 9.70 4.64 0.49
C LYS A 142 8.44 5.51 0.32
N ASN A 143 7.34 4.89 -0.09
CA ASN A 143 6.05 5.58 -0.21
C ASN A 143 5.50 6.04 1.15
N GLN A 144 5.50 5.16 2.15
CA GLN A 144 4.89 5.40 3.45
C GLN A 144 5.62 6.46 4.26
N THR A 145 6.96 6.50 4.21
CA THR A 145 7.78 7.55 4.86
C THR A 145 7.43 8.93 4.31
N MET A 146 7.22 9.04 3.01
CA MET A 146 6.73 10.26 2.38
C MET A 146 5.31 10.61 2.88
N LEU A 147 4.41 9.63 2.97
CA LEU A 147 3.02 9.79 3.39
C LEU A 147 2.88 10.10 4.89
N ALA A 148 3.87 9.77 5.72
CA ALA A 148 3.92 10.21 7.11
C ALA A 148 3.97 11.73 7.25
N GLN A 149 4.35 12.44 6.18
CA GLN A 149 4.33 13.90 6.10
C GLN A 149 3.04 14.46 5.46
N CYS A 150 2.12 13.60 5.02
CA CYS A 150 0.86 13.99 4.37
C CYS A 150 0.16 15.13 5.11
N SER A 151 -0.36 16.08 4.35
CA SER A 151 -1.13 17.21 4.89
C SER A 151 -2.42 16.81 5.61
N TYR A 152 -2.98 15.61 5.35
CA TYR A 152 -4.15 15.11 6.05
C TYR A 152 -3.76 14.38 7.34
N GLY A 153 -4.18 14.92 8.49
CA GLY A 153 -3.77 14.48 9.82
C GLY A 153 -4.02 13.00 10.12
N PRO A 154 -5.22 12.44 9.91
CA PRO A 154 -5.49 11.03 10.18
C PRO A 154 -4.58 10.08 9.39
N TYR A 155 -4.34 10.34 8.10
CA TYR A 155 -3.46 9.53 7.27
C TYR A 155 -2.00 9.62 7.71
N SER A 156 -1.51 10.84 7.94
CA SER A 156 -0.15 11.09 8.43
C SER A 156 0.13 10.33 9.74
N ARG A 157 -0.79 10.37 10.72
CA ARG A 157 -0.64 9.67 12.00
C ARG A 157 -0.64 8.14 11.85
N ALA A 158 -1.49 7.60 10.99
CA ALA A 158 -1.48 6.17 10.68
C ALA A 158 -0.12 5.71 10.14
N MET A 159 0.48 6.49 9.22
CA MET A 159 1.77 6.18 8.60
C MET A 159 2.93 6.10 9.60
N VAL A 160 2.92 6.88 10.67
CA VAL A 160 4.00 6.84 11.68
C VAL A 160 4.12 5.45 12.30
N ARG A 161 2.99 4.81 12.63
CA ARG A 161 2.97 3.47 13.17
C ARG A 161 3.29 2.42 12.11
N ILE A 162 2.65 2.50 10.95
CA ILE A 162 2.84 1.57 9.84
C ILE A 162 4.32 1.52 9.43
N CYS A 163 4.98 2.66 9.22
CA CYS A 163 6.40 2.70 8.88
C CYS A 163 7.31 2.00 9.91
N SER A 164 6.95 2.08 11.20
CA SER A 164 7.73 1.41 12.26
C SER A 164 7.63 -0.12 12.17
N GLU A 165 6.43 -0.64 11.90
CA GLU A 165 6.16 -2.07 11.77
C GLU A 165 6.74 -2.61 10.46
N GLU A 166 6.62 -1.88 9.35
CA GLU A 166 7.23 -2.22 8.05
C GLU A 166 8.75 -2.34 8.10
N THR A 167 9.43 -1.57 8.93
CA THR A 167 10.87 -1.70 9.13
C THR A 167 11.26 -3.10 9.63
N PHE A 168 10.42 -3.71 10.47
CA PHE A 168 10.61 -5.09 10.92
C PHE A 168 10.40 -6.09 9.78
N HIS A 169 9.35 -5.91 8.97
CA HIS A 169 9.04 -6.76 7.83
C HIS A 169 10.19 -6.77 6.81
N HIS A 170 10.63 -5.60 6.40
CA HIS A 170 11.75 -5.41 5.48
C HIS A 170 13.03 -6.09 5.99
N LYS A 171 13.41 -5.85 7.26
CA LYS A 171 14.58 -6.46 7.86
C LYS A 171 14.52 -7.99 7.83
N GLN A 172 13.36 -8.57 8.19
CA GLN A 172 13.20 -10.04 8.22
C GLN A 172 13.25 -10.64 6.82
N GLY A 173 12.69 -9.98 5.80
CA GLY A 173 12.78 -10.39 4.41
C GLY A 173 14.21 -10.34 3.89
N LYS A 174 14.90 -9.24 4.10
CA LYS A 174 16.31 -9.05 3.71
C LYS A 174 17.22 -10.10 4.33
N GLU A 175 17.14 -10.31 5.65
CA GLU A 175 17.94 -11.34 6.36
C GLU A 175 17.68 -12.74 5.79
N MET A 176 16.46 -13.05 5.40
CA MET A 176 16.10 -14.35 4.85
C MET A 176 16.70 -14.56 3.45
N VAL A 177 16.60 -13.57 2.58
CA VAL A 177 17.19 -13.64 1.24
C VAL A 177 18.72 -13.69 1.31
N LEU A 178 19.35 -12.89 2.16
CA LEU A 178 20.80 -12.94 2.37
C LEU A 178 21.27 -14.32 2.84
N ALA A 179 20.53 -14.96 3.75
CA ALA A 179 20.83 -16.32 4.20
C ALA A 179 20.78 -17.33 3.02
N TYR A 180 19.89 -17.15 2.06
CA TYR A 180 19.83 -17.99 0.86
C TYR A 180 20.91 -17.63 -0.16
N ALA A 181 21.16 -16.36 -0.39
CA ALA A 181 22.19 -15.89 -1.33
C ALA A 181 23.60 -16.42 -0.93
N HIS A 182 23.87 -16.49 0.37
CA HIS A 182 25.14 -17.03 0.92
C HIS A 182 25.07 -18.53 1.28
N GLY A 183 23.95 -19.20 1.02
CA GLY A 183 23.75 -20.60 1.36
C GLY A 183 24.27 -21.58 0.31
N THR A 184 23.64 -22.76 0.27
CA THR A 184 23.97 -23.80 -0.73
C THR A 184 23.67 -23.32 -2.17
N PRO A 185 24.25 -23.95 -3.20
CA PRO A 185 23.95 -23.62 -4.59
C PRO A 185 22.45 -23.67 -4.91
N ALA A 186 21.69 -24.57 -4.31
CA ALA A 186 20.24 -24.67 -4.50
C ALA A 186 19.50 -23.48 -3.87
N GLN A 187 19.90 -23.06 -2.66
CA GLN A 187 19.35 -21.89 -1.98
C GLN A 187 19.66 -20.60 -2.74
N ARG A 188 20.89 -20.46 -3.25
CA ARG A 188 21.30 -19.31 -4.06
C ARG A 188 20.47 -19.21 -5.34
N ARG A 189 20.25 -20.34 -6.05
CA ARG A 189 19.35 -20.35 -7.21
C ARG A 189 17.94 -19.94 -6.85
N MET A 190 17.40 -20.41 -5.72
CA MET A 190 16.06 -20.04 -5.26
C MET A 190 15.95 -18.54 -4.97
N ALA A 191 16.99 -17.92 -4.37
CA ALA A 191 17.03 -16.48 -4.15
C ALA A 191 17.10 -15.70 -5.48
N GLN A 192 17.91 -16.16 -6.43
CA GLN A 192 18.00 -15.57 -7.75
C GLN A 192 16.68 -15.67 -8.52
N ASP A 193 16.04 -16.84 -8.54
CA ASP A 193 14.74 -17.05 -9.20
C ASP A 193 13.65 -16.16 -8.59
N ALA A 194 13.71 -15.92 -7.26
CA ALA A 194 12.80 -14.99 -6.61
C ALA A 194 13.08 -13.54 -7.00
N LEU A 195 14.35 -13.12 -7.07
CA LEU A 195 14.72 -11.78 -7.54
C LEU A 195 14.27 -11.56 -9.00
N ASP A 196 14.48 -12.54 -9.87
CA ASP A 196 14.07 -12.47 -11.28
C ASP A 196 12.54 -12.26 -11.42
N ARG A 197 11.73 -12.76 -10.47
CA ARG A 197 10.27 -12.58 -10.45
C ARG A 197 9.81 -11.26 -9.81
N TRP A 198 10.53 -10.75 -8.81
CA TRP A 198 10.01 -9.68 -7.94
C TRP A 198 10.63 -8.30 -8.20
N TRP A 199 11.76 -8.22 -8.92
CA TRP A 199 12.41 -6.92 -9.19
C TRP A 199 11.47 -5.95 -9.91
N TRP A 200 11.02 -6.31 -11.11
CA TRP A 200 10.17 -5.43 -11.91
C TRP A 200 8.81 -5.15 -11.27
N PRO A 201 8.09 -6.14 -10.70
CA PRO A 201 6.88 -5.86 -9.94
C PRO A 201 7.07 -4.86 -8.80
N ALA A 202 8.19 -4.95 -8.05
CA ALA A 202 8.49 -4.00 -6.97
C ALA A 202 8.80 -2.59 -7.50
N VAL A 203 9.56 -2.47 -8.60
CA VAL A 203 9.81 -1.19 -9.26
C VAL A 203 8.53 -0.56 -9.79
N MET A 204 7.66 -1.36 -10.44
CA MET A 204 6.40 -0.89 -11.00
C MET A 204 5.39 -0.46 -9.95
N MET A 205 5.40 -1.04 -8.72
CA MET A 205 4.45 -0.65 -7.68
C MET A 205 4.61 0.80 -7.20
N LEU A 206 5.75 1.44 -7.46
CA LEU A 206 6.00 2.85 -7.18
C LEU A 206 5.23 3.80 -8.10
N GLY A 207 4.53 3.26 -9.08
CA GLY A 207 3.63 3.96 -9.99
C GLY A 207 4.28 4.33 -11.34
N PRO A 208 3.46 4.73 -12.32
CA PRO A 208 3.95 5.10 -13.64
C PRO A 208 4.80 6.38 -13.61
N HIS A 209 5.45 6.71 -14.73
CA HIS A 209 6.19 7.96 -14.87
C HIS A 209 5.34 9.18 -14.51
N ASP A 210 6.00 10.23 -14.05
CA ASP A 210 5.33 11.48 -13.68
C ASP A 210 4.56 12.08 -14.85
N SER A 211 5.06 11.95 -16.09
CA SER A 211 4.35 12.34 -17.33
C SER A 211 3.00 11.62 -17.51
N ASP A 212 2.90 10.40 -17.02
CA ASP A 212 1.70 9.54 -17.13
C ASP A 212 0.85 9.54 -15.86
N SER A 213 1.18 10.44 -14.92
CA SER A 213 0.54 10.58 -13.60
C SER A 213 -0.09 11.97 -13.43
N PRO A 214 -1.22 12.26 -14.09
CA PRO A 214 -1.79 13.62 -14.17
C PRO A 214 -2.18 14.21 -12.82
N ASN A 215 -2.40 13.39 -11.81
CA ASN A 215 -2.74 13.85 -10.46
C ASN A 215 -1.51 14.19 -9.60
N THR A 216 -0.32 13.73 -9.94
CA THR A 216 0.88 13.89 -9.12
C THR A 216 1.20 15.35 -8.80
N PRO A 217 1.16 16.32 -9.76
CA PRO A 217 1.41 17.73 -9.45
C PRO A 217 0.45 18.30 -8.40
N LEU A 218 -0.83 17.92 -8.46
CA LEU A 218 -1.84 18.36 -7.51
C LEU A 218 -1.60 17.74 -6.12
N LEU A 219 -1.27 16.46 -6.07
CA LEU A 219 -0.96 15.75 -4.82
C LEU A 219 0.25 16.35 -4.11
N VAL A 220 1.28 16.74 -4.86
CA VAL A 220 2.47 17.41 -4.33
C VAL A 220 2.13 18.83 -3.87
N ARG A 221 1.43 19.60 -4.68
CA ARG A 221 1.00 20.97 -4.34
C ARG A 221 0.21 21.03 -3.03
N TRP A 222 -0.66 20.07 -2.80
CA TRP A 222 -1.48 20.00 -1.60
C TRP A 222 -0.85 19.19 -0.45
N GLY A 223 0.44 18.85 -0.58
CA GLY A 223 1.19 18.17 0.47
C GLY A 223 0.64 16.79 0.84
N ILE A 224 -0.17 16.15 -0.04
CA ILE A 224 -0.59 14.76 0.14
C ILE A 224 0.61 13.85 -0.08
N LYS A 225 1.43 14.14 -1.09
CA LYS A 225 2.74 13.54 -1.35
C LYS A 225 3.82 14.62 -1.25
N THR A 226 5.02 14.24 -0.85
CA THR A 226 6.18 15.17 -0.82
C THR A 226 7.16 14.93 -1.96
N LYS A 227 6.98 13.80 -2.68
CA LYS A 227 7.82 13.37 -3.80
C LYS A 227 6.96 12.83 -4.93
N THR A 228 7.51 12.86 -6.14
CA THR A 228 6.90 12.25 -7.32
C THR A 228 7.17 10.75 -7.39
N ASN A 229 6.50 10.05 -8.31
CA ASN A 229 6.72 8.61 -8.50
C ASN A 229 8.14 8.32 -8.98
N ASP A 230 8.67 9.14 -9.90
CA ASP A 230 10.02 8.95 -10.44
C ASP A 230 11.07 9.18 -9.37
N GLN A 231 10.89 10.17 -8.50
CA GLN A 231 11.79 10.41 -7.37
C GLN A 231 11.82 9.24 -6.39
N VAL A 232 10.66 8.71 -6.01
CA VAL A 232 10.58 7.57 -5.07
C VAL A 232 11.15 6.29 -5.70
N ARG A 233 10.95 6.08 -7.01
CA ARG A 233 11.54 4.96 -7.75
C ARG A 233 13.05 5.05 -7.80
N GLN A 234 13.60 6.23 -8.07
CA GLN A 234 15.04 6.43 -8.06
C GLN A 234 15.66 6.12 -6.70
N GLU A 235 15.07 6.62 -5.60
CA GLU A 235 15.53 6.31 -4.26
C GLU A 235 15.47 4.81 -3.92
N PHE A 236 14.45 4.11 -4.41
CA PHE A 236 14.34 2.67 -4.22
C PHE A 236 15.44 1.92 -4.97
N ILE A 237 15.71 2.28 -6.22
CA ILE A 237 16.73 1.61 -7.03
C ILE A 237 18.12 1.90 -6.46
N ASP A 238 18.42 3.14 -6.08
CA ASP A 238 19.70 3.55 -5.50
C ASP A 238 20.03 2.83 -4.18
N GLU A 239 19.01 2.48 -3.41
CA GLU A 239 19.21 1.73 -2.17
C GLU A 239 19.35 0.23 -2.43
N HIS A 240 18.45 -0.36 -3.20
CA HIS A 240 18.36 -1.81 -3.29
C HIS A 240 19.30 -2.43 -4.35
N ALA A 241 19.64 -1.70 -5.41
CA ALA A 241 20.52 -2.25 -6.44
C ALA A 241 21.92 -2.61 -5.90
N PRO A 242 22.64 -1.71 -5.21
CA PRO A 242 23.95 -2.06 -4.67
C PRO A 242 23.87 -3.19 -3.63
N GLU A 243 22.84 -3.21 -2.77
CA GLU A 243 22.69 -4.26 -1.75
C GLU A 243 22.49 -5.66 -2.35
N LEU A 244 21.69 -5.76 -3.44
CA LEU A 244 21.48 -7.03 -4.15
C LEU A 244 22.73 -7.52 -4.86
N LEU A 245 23.49 -6.60 -5.47
CA LEU A 245 24.76 -6.90 -6.13
C LEU A 245 25.81 -7.33 -5.10
N GLU A 246 25.89 -6.68 -3.93
CA GLU A 246 26.77 -7.07 -2.83
C GLU A 246 26.42 -8.46 -2.29
N ALA A 247 25.13 -8.82 -2.26
CA ALA A 247 24.67 -10.16 -1.91
C ALA A 247 25.07 -11.23 -2.95
N GLY A 248 25.68 -10.86 -4.07
CA GLY A 248 26.07 -11.74 -5.17
C GLY A 248 24.90 -12.19 -6.02
N LEU A 249 23.80 -11.46 -6.01
CA LEU A 249 22.65 -11.68 -6.87
C LEU A 249 22.75 -10.81 -8.15
N ARG A 250 22.19 -11.30 -9.24
CA ARG A 250 22.14 -10.59 -10.52
C ARG A 250 20.75 -9.98 -10.70
N ILE A 251 20.69 -8.66 -10.78
CA ILE A 251 19.43 -7.96 -11.06
C ILE A 251 18.99 -8.25 -12.50
N PRO A 252 17.71 -8.58 -12.75
CA PRO A 252 17.20 -8.91 -14.08
C PRO A 252 16.90 -7.64 -14.91
N ASP A 253 17.88 -6.77 -14.97
CA ASP A 253 17.90 -5.53 -15.74
C ASP A 253 19.27 -5.41 -16.41
N PRO A 254 19.39 -5.78 -17.70
CA PRO A 254 20.65 -5.78 -18.42
C PRO A 254 21.21 -4.37 -18.67
N ASP A 255 20.36 -3.35 -18.58
CA ASP A 255 20.75 -1.96 -18.82
C ASP A 255 21.07 -1.21 -17.50
N LEU A 256 20.90 -1.89 -16.35
CA LEU A 256 21.18 -1.29 -15.05
C LEU A 256 22.67 -0.95 -14.92
N ARG A 257 22.96 0.31 -14.64
CA ARG A 257 24.34 0.80 -14.44
C ARG A 257 24.37 1.92 -13.42
N TYR A 258 25.48 2.03 -12.73
CA TYR A 258 25.76 3.21 -11.93
C TYR A 258 26.30 4.34 -12.83
N ASP A 259 25.73 5.51 -12.68
CA ASP A 259 26.17 6.71 -13.37
C ASP A 259 26.96 7.58 -12.38
N GLU A 260 28.27 7.66 -12.58
CA GLU A 260 29.18 8.43 -11.71
C GLU A 260 28.94 9.95 -11.80
N GLU A 261 28.39 10.45 -12.91
CA GLU A 261 28.13 11.87 -13.11
C GLU A 261 26.94 12.33 -12.29
N THR A 262 25.87 11.55 -12.24
CA THR A 262 24.66 11.87 -11.48
C THR A 262 24.68 11.29 -10.08
N GLY A 263 25.48 10.27 -9.80
CA GLY A 263 25.51 9.53 -8.53
C GLY A 263 24.32 8.60 -8.33
N HIS A 264 23.65 8.21 -9.41
CA HIS A 264 22.44 7.38 -9.39
C HIS A 264 22.60 6.08 -10.19
N TRP A 265 21.80 5.08 -9.80
CA TRP A 265 21.61 3.88 -10.60
C TRP A 265 20.58 4.13 -11.70
N VAL A 266 21.00 4.00 -12.94
CA VAL A 266 20.13 4.15 -14.12
C VAL A 266 19.60 2.78 -14.50
N HIS A 267 18.28 2.62 -14.52
CA HIS A 267 17.59 1.39 -14.89
C HIS A 267 17.23 1.35 -16.38
N GLY A 268 17.00 0.15 -16.90
CA GLY A 268 16.46 -0.06 -18.23
C GLY A 268 14.97 0.29 -18.36
N PRO A 269 14.39 0.07 -19.54
CA PRO A 269 12.98 0.38 -19.79
C PRO A 269 12.06 -0.53 -18.96
N ILE A 270 11.04 0.07 -18.37
CA ILE A 270 10.00 -0.62 -17.60
C ILE A 270 8.85 -1.00 -18.55
N ASP A 271 8.34 -2.23 -18.44
CA ASP A 271 7.15 -2.67 -19.18
C ASP A 271 5.86 -2.10 -18.56
N TRP A 272 5.51 -0.88 -18.97
CA TRP A 272 4.28 -0.23 -18.51
C TRP A 272 3.02 -0.88 -19.10
N ASP A 273 3.10 -1.59 -20.20
CA ASP A 273 1.96 -2.35 -20.75
C ASP A 273 1.61 -3.52 -19.84
N GLU A 274 2.60 -4.21 -19.29
CA GLU A 274 2.38 -5.21 -18.24
C GLU A 274 1.75 -4.58 -17.00
N PHE A 275 2.30 -3.48 -16.51
CA PHE A 275 1.74 -2.77 -15.35
C PHE A 275 0.25 -2.46 -15.54
N TRP A 276 -0.11 -1.83 -16.67
CA TRP A 276 -1.51 -1.48 -16.92
C TRP A 276 -2.42 -2.69 -17.12
N ARG A 277 -1.91 -3.77 -17.72
CA ARG A 277 -2.62 -5.05 -17.83
C ARG A 277 -2.96 -5.61 -16.45
N VAL A 278 -1.98 -5.64 -15.53
CA VAL A 278 -2.18 -6.11 -14.15
C VAL A 278 -3.16 -5.21 -13.39
N VAL A 279 -3.03 -3.89 -13.48
CA VAL A 279 -3.93 -2.92 -12.85
C VAL A 279 -5.37 -3.05 -13.36
N LYS A 280 -5.56 -3.47 -14.61
CA LYS A 280 -6.89 -3.71 -15.21
C LYS A 280 -7.51 -5.06 -14.85
N GLY A 281 -6.75 -5.94 -14.19
CA GLY A 281 -7.26 -7.23 -13.72
C GLY A 281 -6.80 -8.45 -14.50
N ASP A 282 -5.89 -8.31 -15.47
CA ASP A 282 -5.40 -9.38 -16.36
C ASP A 282 -3.96 -9.82 -16.01
N GLY A 283 -3.54 -9.63 -14.78
CA GLY A 283 -2.24 -10.08 -14.29
C GLY A 283 -2.20 -11.58 -13.96
N PRO A 284 -0.99 -12.10 -13.64
CA PRO A 284 -0.77 -13.54 -13.47
C PRO A 284 -1.68 -14.23 -12.45
N CYS A 285 -2.07 -13.53 -11.38
CA CYS A 285 -2.86 -14.09 -10.28
C CYS A 285 -4.18 -13.33 -10.00
N ASN A 286 -4.56 -12.33 -10.80
CA ASN A 286 -5.76 -11.52 -10.53
C ASN A 286 -7.02 -12.37 -10.39
N ALA A 287 -7.29 -13.26 -11.33
CA ALA A 287 -8.50 -14.09 -11.36
C ALA A 287 -8.56 -15.05 -10.17
N GLU A 288 -7.46 -15.74 -9.88
CA GLU A 288 -7.35 -16.68 -8.75
C GLU A 288 -7.56 -15.94 -7.41
N ARG A 289 -6.87 -14.83 -7.20
CA ARG A 289 -6.96 -14.06 -5.95
C ARG A 289 -8.36 -13.48 -5.74
N MET A 290 -9.02 -13.05 -6.82
CA MET A 290 -10.40 -12.60 -6.76
C MET A 290 -11.35 -13.75 -6.40
N ALA A 291 -11.18 -14.93 -6.99
CA ALA A 291 -12.00 -16.10 -6.71
C ALA A 291 -11.85 -16.54 -5.24
N VAL A 292 -10.61 -16.60 -4.73
CA VAL A 292 -10.32 -16.95 -3.32
C VAL A 292 -10.98 -15.94 -2.38
N ARG A 293 -10.85 -14.65 -2.65
CA ARG A 293 -11.43 -13.58 -1.83
C ARG A 293 -12.95 -13.66 -1.77
N ARG A 294 -13.60 -13.81 -2.93
CA ARG A 294 -15.06 -13.94 -3.01
C ARG A 294 -15.55 -15.21 -2.30
N LYS A 295 -14.83 -16.32 -2.48
CA LYS A 295 -15.17 -17.56 -1.79
C LYS A 295 -15.05 -17.39 -0.27
N ALA A 296 -13.96 -16.87 0.24
CA ALA A 296 -13.76 -16.65 1.67
C ALA A 296 -14.84 -15.73 2.26
N HIS A 297 -15.23 -14.68 1.53
CA HIS A 297 -16.32 -13.80 1.94
C HIS A 297 -17.66 -14.54 1.98
N ALA A 298 -17.99 -15.34 0.98
CA ALA A 298 -19.21 -16.13 0.94
C ALA A 298 -19.24 -17.19 2.07
N ASP A 299 -18.15 -17.92 2.28
CA ASP A 299 -18.02 -18.90 3.35
C ASP A 299 -18.19 -18.29 4.75
N GLY A 300 -17.85 -17.00 4.93
CA GLY A 300 -18.02 -16.26 6.19
C GLY A 300 -19.38 -15.59 6.38
N ALA A 301 -20.35 -15.77 5.47
CA ALA A 301 -21.66 -15.08 5.53
C ALA A 301 -22.40 -15.36 6.85
N TRP A 302 -22.43 -16.60 7.28
CA TRP A 302 -23.11 -17.00 8.52
C TRP A 302 -22.54 -16.32 9.78
N VAL A 303 -21.24 -16.02 9.81
CA VAL A 303 -20.62 -15.27 10.92
C VAL A 303 -21.13 -13.84 10.94
N ARG A 304 -21.16 -13.18 9.79
CA ARG A 304 -21.66 -11.79 9.67
C ARG A 304 -23.14 -11.71 10.05
N GLU A 305 -23.96 -12.66 9.60
CA GLU A 305 -25.38 -12.76 9.95
C GLU A 305 -25.58 -12.94 11.47
N ALA A 306 -24.79 -13.84 12.09
CA ALA A 306 -24.84 -14.05 13.53
C ALA A 306 -24.44 -12.80 14.33
N LEU A 307 -23.39 -12.09 13.90
CA LEU A 307 -22.94 -10.84 14.51
C LEU A 307 -23.99 -9.73 14.36
N ALA A 308 -24.60 -9.59 13.19
CA ALA A 308 -25.67 -8.61 12.96
C ALA A 308 -26.91 -8.92 13.83
N ALA A 309 -27.29 -10.19 13.94
CA ALA A 309 -28.40 -10.60 14.82
C ALA A 309 -28.10 -10.32 16.30
N TYR A 310 -26.85 -10.56 16.72
CA TYR A 310 -26.41 -10.26 18.08
C TYR A 310 -26.45 -8.73 18.35
N ALA A 311 -25.89 -7.92 17.47
CA ALA A 311 -25.91 -6.45 17.60
C ALA A 311 -27.35 -5.92 17.70
N ALA A 312 -28.24 -6.34 16.81
CA ALA A 312 -29.65 -5.96 16.82
C ALA A 312 -30.38 -6.41 18.11
N ARG A 313 -29.94 -7.51 18.74
CA ARG A 313 -30.47 -7.91 20.05
C ARG A 313 -30.00 -6.96 21.15
N GLN A 314 -28.71 -6.62 21.20
CA GLN A 314 -28.15 -5.70 22.18
C GLN A 314 -28.81 -4.32 22.10
N GLU A 315 -29.04 -3.80 20.90
CA GLU A 315 -29.75 -2.53 20.70
C GLU A 315 -31.16 -2.57 21.26
N ARG A 316 -31.90 -3.65 21.03
CA ARG A 316 -33.26 -3.84 21.56
C ARG A 316 -33.27 -3.96 23.10
N GLU A 317 -32.29 -4.64 23.68
CA GLU A 317 -32.13 -4.78 25.12
C GLU A 317 -31.77 -3.42 25.74
N ALA A 318 -30.87 -2.65 25.17
CA ALA A 318 -30.52 -1.31 25.62
C ALA A 318 -31.70 -0.34 25.54
N ALA A 319 -32.50 -0.39 24.47
CA ALA A 319 -33.69 0.44 24.31
C ALA A 319 -34.83 0.08 25.31
N ARG A 320 -34.76 -1.10 25.94
CA ARG A 320 -35.74 -1.54 26.97
C ARG A 320 -35.25 -1.30 28.39
N ALA A 321 -33.99 -1.00 28.60
CA ALA A 321 -33.45 -0.67 29.91
C ALA A 321 -34.12 0.60 30.43
N PRO A 322 -34.63 0.64 31.71
CA PRO A 322 -35.20 1.85 32.29
C PRO A 322 -34.12 2.93 32.34
N VAL A 323 -34.47 4.13 31.89
CA VAL A 323 -33.63 5.31 32.12
C VAL A 323 -33.58 5.49 33.64
N GLU A 324 -32.45 5.16 34.25
CA GLU A 324 -32.24 5.49 35.65
C GLU A 324 -32.36 7.00 35.82
N ALA A 325 -33.36 7.43 36.61
CA ALA A 325 -33.70 8.81 36.83
C ALA A 325 -32.78 9.44 37.91
#